data_95f26811976a7349d4236179ce264c4e
#
_entry.id   95f26811976a7349d4236179ce264c4e
#
_cell.length_a   1.000
_cell.length_b   1.000
_cell.length_c   1.000
_cell.angle_alpha   90.00
_cell.angle_beta   90.00
_cell.angle_gamma   90.00
#
_symmetry.space_group_name_H-M   'P 1'
#
loop_
_entity.id
_entity.type
_entity.pdbx_description
1 polymer ?
#
loop_
_entity_poly.entity_id
_entity_poly.type
_entity_poly.pdbx_seq_one_letter_code
_entity_poly.pdbx_strand_id
1 'polypeptide(L)'
;MPSKILKSLVLAVALLATAAGSFSARAQGNADEKEKPPIYTYVAQWAVARPDWPAIEKYDASQKASFEKLMADGTIIGYGYYKLAAHSEGSPNHGSWWTATSMANLLKVLSLLATQPVPADVDRIEAASKHWDLILESRHYSTHAGSFDNGYLRVATWKAKPGEGQAMEKVINSYIVPTLDKLMADGALHSYSVDREVIHSDDPNIVDVAIVTNSADGMDKFMAAIEAAGKANPLGGPAFGAAIESSAHRDFLAVASGASK
;
A
#
# COMPACT_ATOMS: atom_id res chain seq x y z
N MET A 1 -63.28 24.18 -21.89
CA MET A 1 -63.10 22.95 -21.05
C MET A 1 -61.61 22.59 -21.02
N PRO A 2 -60.87 22.88 -19.97
CA PRO A 2 -59.49 22.45 -19.89
C PRO A 2 -59.45 21.01 -19.38
N SER A 3 -58.69 20.21 -20.05
CA SER A 3 -58.59 18.73 -20.00
C SER A 3 -58.12 18.25 -18.62
N LYS A 4 -58.80 17.21 -18.10
CA LYS A 4 -58.46 16.52 -16.83
C LYS A 4 -57.09 15.83 -16.85
N ILE A 5 -56.42 15.77 -18.00
CA ILE A 5 -55.11 15.14 -18.20
C ILE A 5 -53.98 15.98 -17.59
N LEU A 6 -54.11 17.30 -17.52
CA LEU A 6 -53.06 18.20 -17.03
C LEU A 6 -52.90 18.18 -15.51
N LYS A 7 -53.95 17.78 -14.74
CA LYS A 7 -53.90 17.71 -13.27
C LYS A 7 -53.24 16.45 -12.74
N SER A 8 -53.25 15.35 -13.50
CA SER A 8 -52.61 14.10 -13.12
C SER A 8 -51.10 14.10 -13.32
N LEU A 9 -50.59 14.91 -14.26
CA LEU A 9 -49.15 14.98 -14.55
C LEU A 9 -48.37 15.79 -13.48
N VAL A 10 -49.03 16.79 -12.87
CA VAL A 10 -48.41 17.63 -11.84
C VAL A 10 -48.28 16.88 -10.51
N LEU A 11 -49.17 15.97 -10.23
CA LEU A 11 -49.12 15.18 -8.97
C LEU A 11 -48.06 14.06 -9.03
N ALA A 12 -47.77 13.51 -10.22
CA ALA A 12 -46.73 12.46 -10.39
C ALA A 12 -45.32 13.03 -10.29
N VAL A 13 -45.07 14.28 -10.69
CA VAL A 13 -43.76 14.92 -10.58
C VAL A 13 -43.43 15.32 -9.13
N ALA A 14 -44.43 15.69 -8.34
CA ALA A 14 -44.26 16.06 -6.93
C ALA A 14 -43.93 14.83 -6.03
N LEU A 15 -44.41 13.64 -6.38
CA LEU A 15 -44.10 12.38 -5.63
C LEU A 15 -42.72 11.81 -5.97
N LEU A 16 -42.16 12.07 -7.13
CA LEU A 16 -40.80 11.66 -7.49
C LEU A 16 -39.71 12.54 -6.85
N ALA A 17 -39.99 13.79 -6.56
CA ALA A 17 -39.08 14.72 -5.91
C ALA A 17 -38.90 14.44 -4.40
N THR A 18 -39.89 13.81 -3.74
CA THR A 18 -39.81 13.47 -2.32
C THR A 18 -39.12 12.09 -2.06
N ALA A 19 -39.05 11.22 -3.06
CA ALA A 19 -38.33 9.94 -2.95
C ALA A 19 -36.81 10.11 -3.16
N ALA A 20 -36.35 11.12 -3.88
CA ALA A 20 -34.93 11.39 -4.11
C ALA A 20 -34.23 12.06 -2.90
N GLY A 21 -35.00 12.65 -1.97
CA GLY A 21 -34.45 13.34 -0.79
C GLY A 21 -34.10 12.43 0.40
N SER A 22 -34.51 11.16 0.38
CA SER A 22 -34.38 10.27 1.56
C SER A 22 -33.20 9.30 1.47
N PHE A 23 -32.46 9.24 0.37
CA PHE A 23 -31.30 8.38 0.21
C PHE A 23 -29.96 9.03 0.57
N SER A 24 -29.93 10.34 0.86
CA SER A 24 -28.69 11.06 1.15
C SER A 24 -28.27 11.08 2.63
N ALA A 25 -29.02 10.43 3.54
CA ALA A 25 -28.85 10.63 4.97
C ALA A 25 -28.17 9.46 5.73
N ARG A 26 -27.64 8.44 5.04
CA ARG A 26 -26.98 7.30 5.72
C ARG A 26 -25.61 6.88 5.24
N ALA A 27 -24.94 7.72 4.47
CA ALA A 27 -23.54 7.51 4.08
C ALA A 27 -22.61 8.58 4.70
N GLN A 28 -22.95 9.12 5.89
CA GLN A 28 -22.00 9.81 6.73
C GLN A 28 -21.31 8.78 7.64
N GLY A 29 -20.47 7.92 7.05
CA GLY A 29 -19.35 7.36 7.77
C GLY A 29 -18.43 8.55 8.12
N ASN A 30 -17.87 8.55 9.33
CA ASN A 30 -17.02 9.60 9.87
C ASN A 30 -15.92 10.01 8.87
N ALA A 31 -16.15 11.09 8.16
CA ALA A 31 -15.22 11.67 7.19
C ALA A 31 -14.21 12.62 7.85
N ASP A 32 -13.91 12.43 9.15
CA ASP A 32 -12.99 13.26 9.93
C ASP A 32 -11.73 12.52 10.41
N GLU A 33 -11.33 11.41 9.75
CA GLU A 33 -9.97 10.94 9.94
C GLU A 33 -9.03 11.90 9.19
N LYS A 34 -8.37 12.77 9.96
CA LYS A 34 -7.33 13.66 9.46
C LYS A 34 -6.27 12.82 8.78
N GLU A 35 -6.09 13.01 7.48
CA GLU A 35 -4.91 12.53 6.77
C GLU A 35 -3.66 12.89 7.59
N LYS A 36 -2.78 11.92 7.76
CA LYS A 36 -1.48 12.17 8.40
C LYS A 36 -0.60 12.98 7.45
N PRO A 37 0.40 13.72 7.98
CA PRO A 37 1.43 14.30 7.13
C PRO A 37 2.01 13.21 6.22
N PRO A 38 2.28 13.51 4.93
CA PRO A 38 2.76 12.50 4.00
C PRO A 38 4.13 11.95 4.43
N ILE A 39 4.31 10.66 4.25
CA ILE A 39 5.62 10.02 4.25
C ILE A 39 5.92 9.53 2.84
N TYR A 40 7.20 9.40 2.52
CA TYR A 40 7.68 9.00 1.21
C TYR A 40 8.51 7.74 1.36
N THR A 41 8.22 6.75 0.52
CA THR A 41 8.96 5.47 0.51
C THR A 41 9.57 5.26 -0.88
N TYR A 42 10.86 4.99 -0.91
CA TYR A 42 11.51 4.44 -2.09
C TYR A 42 11.53 2.92 -1.99
N VAL A 43 11.18 2.27 -3.07
CA VAL A 43 11.23 0.81 -3.18
C VAL A 43 12.08 0.45 -4.40
N ALA A 44 13.11 -0.34 -4.18
CA ALA A 44 13.90 -0.95 -5.24
C ALA A 44 13.56 -2.44 -5.35
N GLN A 45 13.38 -2.92 -6.56
CA GLN A 45 12.99 -4.30 -6.84
C GLN A 45 13.87 -4.92 -7.91
N TRP A 46 14.25 -6.18 -7.74
CA TRP A 46 15.09 -6.90 -8.71
C TRP A 46 14.54 -8.29 -9.02
N ALA A 47 14.66 -8.68 -10.28
CA ALA A 47 14.51 -10.07 -10.70
C ALA A 47 15.89 -10.75 -10.73
N VAL A 48 16.34 -11.21 -9.58
CA VAL A 48 17.65 -11.83 -9.39
C VAL A 48 17.62 -13.30 -9.80
N ALA A 49 18.63 -13.77 -10.53
CA ALA A 49 18.77 -15.18 -10.87
C ALA A 49 18.98 -16.02 -9.60
N ARG A 50 18.34 -17.20 -9.51
CA ARG A 50 18.31 -18.02 -8.28
C ARG A 50 19.69 -18.37 -7.70
N PRO A 51 20.73 -18.66 -8.50
CA PRO A 51 22.08 -18.92 -7.96
C PRO A 51 22.70 -17.73 -7.24
N ASP A 52 22.26 -16.51 -7.54
CA ASP A 52 22.81 -15.26 -6.99
C ASP A 52 22.07 -14.78 -5.72
N TRP A 53 20.95 -15.40 -5.34
CA TRP A 53 20.16 -15.01 -4.16
C TRP A 53 20.98 -14.88 -2.88
N PRO A 54 21.85 -15.86 -2.51
CA PRO A 54 22.63 -15.74 -1.28
C PRO A 54 23.57 -14.54 -1.25
N ALA A 55 24.08 -14.09 -2.42
CA ALA A 55 24.95 -12.93 -2.50
C ALA A 55 24.17 -11.64 -2.24
N ILE A 56 22.98 -11.48 -2.83
CA ILE A 56 22.09 -10.33 -2.60
C ILE A 56 21.62 -10.31 -1.15
N GLU A 57 21.14 -11.42 -0.60
CA GLU A 57 20.68 -11.48 0.80
C GLU A 57 21.81 -11.11 1.79
N LYS A 58 23.04 -11.53 1.50
CA LYS A 58 24.21 -11.15 2.29
C LYS A 58 24.54 -9.66 2.17
N TYR A 59 24.42 -9.10 0.96
CA TYR A 59 24.63 -7.68 0.73
C TYR A 59 23.58 -6.84 1.46
N ASP A 60 22.29 -7.16 1.34
CA ASP A 60 21.20 -6.50 2.06
C ASP A 60 21.46 -6.50 3.56
N ALA A 61 21.82 -7.65 4.13
CA ALA A 61 22.15 -7.75 5.54
C ALA A 61 23.33 -6.85 5.95
N SER A 62 24.30 -6.63 5.05
CA SER A 62 25.47 -5.77 5.29
C SER A 62 25.09 -4.26 5.35
N GLN A 63 23.98 -3.86 4.70
CA GLN A 63 23.53 -2.48 4.68
C GLN A 63 22.81 -2.06 5.98
N LYS A 64 22.44 -3.02 6.82
CA LYS A 64 21.67 -2.78 8.06
C LYS A 64 22.25 -1.66 8.92
N ALA A 65 23.56 -1.68 9.21
CA ALA A 65 24.20 -0.68 10.05
C ALA A 65 24.14 0.76 9.46
N SER A 66 24.19 0.87 8.12
CA SER A 66 24.06 2.15 7.41
C SER A 66 22.64 2.71 7.56
N PHE A 67 21.63 1.89 7.38
CA PHE A 67 20.23 2.31 7.54
C PHE A 67 19.88 2.60 9.01
N GLU A 68 20.39 1.83 9.97
CA GLU A 68 20.24 2.12 11.40
C GLU A 68 20.82 3.49 11.79
N LYS A 69 21.96 3.87 11.20
CA LYS A 69 22.55 5.21 11.38
C LYS A 69 21.66 6.29 10.78
N LEU A 70 21.12 6.09 9.57
CA LEU A 70 20.19 7.04 8.94
C LEU A 70 18.88 7.16 9.72
N MET A 71 18.42 6.09 10.37
CA MET A 71 17.31 6.14 11.31
C MET A 71 17.70 6.93 12.58
N ALA A 72 18.87 6.67 13.16
CA ALA A 72 19.31 7.33 14.38
C ALA A 72 19.38 8.85 14.20
N ASP A 73 19.89 9.34 13.07
CA ASP A 73 19.98 10.78 12.75
C ASP A 73 18.67 11.40 12.22
N GLY A 74 17.61 10.59 12.05
CA GLY A 74 16.29 11.06 11.62
C GLY A 74 16.16 11.31 10.11
N THR A 75 17.12 10.91 9.30
CA THR A 75 17.04 11.01 7.84
C THR A 75 15.92 10.09 7.29
N ILE A 76 15.79 8.89 7.86
CA ILE A 76 14.70 7.97 7.56
C ILE A 76 13.95 7.57 8.83
N ILE A 77 12.73 7.06 8.67
CA ILE A 77 11.88 6.57 9.75
C ILE A 77 11.65 5.07 9.70
N GLY A 78 12.09 4.39 8.65
CA GLY A 78 11.99 2.95 8.49
C GLY A 78 12.75 2.46 7.27
N TYR A 79 13.10 1.18 7.28
CA TYR A 79 13.71 0.48 6.15
C TYR A 79 13.43 -1.01 6.24
N GLY A 80 13.60 -1.71 5.14
CA GLY A 80 13.58 -3.17 5.13
C GLY A 80 14.06 -3.77 3.83
N TYR A 81 14.25 -5.08 3.88
CA TYR A 81 14.63 -5.94 2.75
C TYR A 81 13.64 -7.09 2.68
N TYR A 82 13.39 -7.58 1.50
CA TYR A 82 12.49 -8.69 1.32
C TYR A 82 12.88 -9.62 0.18
N LYS A 83 12.47 -10.87 0.33
CA LYS A 83 12.50 -11.89 -0.71
C LYS A 83 11.10 -12.47 -0.87
N LEU A 84 10.61 -12.56 -2.11
CA LEU A 84 9.28 -13.11 -2.35
C LEU A 84 9.21 -14.58 -1.95
N ALA A 85 8.18 -14.93 -1.17
CA ALA A 85 7.86 -16.31 -0.81
C ALA A 85 7.24 -17.06 -2.00
N ALA A 86 6.47 -16.33 -2.83
CA ALA A 86 5.92 -16.83 -4.08
C ALA A 86 6.25 -15.86 -5.21
N HIS A 87 6.87 -16.31 -6.27
CA HIS A 87 7.32 -15.48 -7.39
C HIS A 87 7.10 -16.20 -8.72
N SER A 88 7.00 -15.41 -9.79
CA SER A 88 7.00 -15.88 -11.17
C SER A 88 8.34 -15.57 -11.84
N GLU A 89 8.76 -16.41 -12.77
CA GLU A 89 9.99 -16.18 -13.53
C GLU A 89 9.93 -14.82 -14.26
N GLY A 90 11.02 -14.05 -14.17
CA GLY A 90 11.13 -12.73 -14.80
C GLY A 90 10.39 -11.60 -14.09
N SER A 91 9.71 -11.89 -12.96
CA SER A 91 9.15 -10.88 -12.05
C SER A 91 10.15 -10.52 -10.96
N PRO A 92 10.00 -9.36 -10.26
CA PRO A 92 10.78 -9.06 -9.08
C PRO A 92 10.71 -10.20 -8.07
N ASN A 93 11.81 -10.52 -7.41
CA ASN A 93 11.86 -11.55 -6.38
C ASN A 93 12.65 -11.12 -5.14
N HIS A 94 13.40 -10.02 -5.22
CA HIS A 94 14.07 -9.36 -4.10
C HIS A 94 13.76 -7.87 -4.17
N GLY A 95 13.83 -7.21 -3.03
CA GLY A 95 13.71 -5.76 -2.96
C GLY A 95 14.08 -5.21 -1.60
N SER A 96 14.24 -3.90 -1.58
CA SER A 96 14.46 -3.12 -0.39
C SER A 96 13.62 -1.86 -0.41
N TRP A 97 13.37 -1.29 0.76
CA TRP A 97 12.71 0.01 0.87
C TRP A 97 13.30 0.83 2.01
N TRP A 98 13.13 2.13 1.92
CA TRP A 98 13.30 3.04 3.04
C TRP A 98 12.26 4.15 2.98
N THR A 99 11.84 4.61 4.15
CA THR A 99 10.79 5.60 4.31
C THR A 99 11.32 6.84 5.01
N ALA A 100 10.96 8.01 4.52
CA ALA A 100 11.34 9.31 5.05
C ALA A 100 10.11 10.21 5.21
N THR A 101 10.21 11.22 6.10
CA THR A 101 9.16 12.23 6.30
C THR A 101 9.16 13.35 5.26
N SER A 102 10.11 13.34 4.33
CA SER A 102 10.17 14.30 3.23
C SER A 102 10.87 13.72 2.01
N MET A 103 10.48 14.21 0.84
CA MET A 103 11.16 13.89 -0.43
C MET A 103 12.65 14.26 -0.40
N ALA A 104 13.00 15.37 0.24
CA ALA A 104 14.40 15.80 0.37
C ALA A 104 15.26 14.76 1.11
N ASN A 105 14.74 14.19 2.20
CA ASN A 105 15.42 13.13 2.95
C ASN A 105 15.48 11.83 2.14
N LEU A 106 14.42 11.47 1.42
CA LEU A 106 14.42 10.31 0.54
C LEU A 106 15.53 10.40 -0.51
N LEU A 107 15.60 11.54 -1.22
CA LEU A 107 16.60 11.78 -2.28
C LEU A 107 18.03 11.90 -1.71
N LYS A 108 18.19 12.39 -0.48
CA LYS A 108 19.49 12.39 0.22
C LYS A 108 20.01 10.96 0.39
N VAL A 109 19.16 10.01 0.74
CA VAL A 109 19.56 8.60 0.86
C VAL A 109 19.96 8.02 -0.49
N LEU A 110 19.18 8.27 -1.54
CA LEU A 110 19.54 7.87 -2.91
C LEU A 110 20.92 8.38 -3.33
N SER A 111 21.19 9.68 -3.10
CA SER A 111 22.47 10.28 -3.39
C SER A 111 23.63 9.65 -2.59
N LEU A 112 23.36 9.29 -1.34
CA LEU A 112 24.35 8.62 -0.50
C LEU A 112 24.65 7.21 -1.01
N LEU A 113 23.63 6.42 -1.32
CA LEU A 113 23.77 5.05 -1.82
C LEU A 113 24.49 5.02 -3.18
N ALA A 114 24.21 5.97 -4.07
CA ALA A 114 24.87 6.08 -5.36
C ALA A 114 26.40 6.34 -5.27
N THR A 115 26.90 6.77 -4.12
CA THR A 115 28.34 7.01 -3.89
C THR A 115 29.02 5.91 -3.05
N GLN A 116 28.26 4.94 -2.55
CA GLN A 116 28.83 3.83 -1.79
C GLN A 116 29.47 2.79 -2.72
N PRO A 117 30.60 2.21 -2.32
CA PRO A 117 31.18 1.12 -3.08
C PRO A 117 30.29 -0.12 -2.99
N VAL A 118 29.92 -0.66 -4.14
CA VAL A 118 29.19 -1.94 -4.25
C VAL A 118 30.21 -3.04 -4.47
N PRO A 119 30.11 -4.20 -3.79
CA PRO A 119 30.96 -5.36 -4.08
C PRO A 119 30.81 -5.79 -5.55
N ALA A 120 31.94 -6.15 -6.18
CA ALA A 120 31.97 -6.43 -7.63
C ALA A 120 31.06 -7.60 -8.06
N ASP A 121 30.80 -8.55 -7.19
CA ASP A 121 29.85 -9.65 -7.42
C ASP A 121 28.40 -9.16 -7.40
N VAL A 122 28.05 -8.25 -6.47
CA VAL A 122 26.74 -7.61 -6.37
C VAL A 122 26.50 -6.69 -7.57
N ASP A 123 27.47 -5.82 -7.92
CA ASP A 123 27.39 -4.95 -9.10
C ASP A 123 27.13 -5.75 -10.40
N ARG A 124 27.82 -6.89 -10.56
CA ARG A 124 27.57 -7.82 -11.67
C ARG A 124 26.16 -8.39 -11.67
N ILE A 125 25.65 -8.77 -10.48
CA ILE A 125 24.30 -9.34 -10.31
C ILE A 125 23.25 -8.27 -10.64
N GLU A 126 23.40 -7.07 -10.11
CA GLU A 126 22.49 -5.95 -10.37
C GLU A 126 22.46 -5.59 -11.86
N ALA A 127 23.63 -5.49 -12.50
CA ALA A 127 23.73 -5.22 -13.92
C ALA A 127 23.10 -6.31 -14.81
N ALA A 128 23.03 -7.56 -14.34
CA ALA A 128 22.41 -8.69 -15.04
C ALA A 128 20.90 -8.85 -14.72
N SER A 129 20.40 -8.16 -13.71
CA SER A 129 19.01 -8.27 -13.24
C SER A 129 18.12 -7.20 -13.85
N LYS A 130 16.83 -7.52 -14.05
CA LYS A 130 15.84 -6.47 -14.29
C LYS A 130 15.61 -5.73 -12.98
N HIS A 131 15.46 -4.42 -13.08
CA HIS A 131 15.31 -3.53 -11.93
C HIS A 131 14.12 -2.59 -12.12
N TRP A 132 13.40 -2.34 -11.03
CA TRP A 132 12.29 -1.39 -10.95
C TRP A 132 12.44 -0.53 -9.71
N ASP A 133 12.24 0.77 -9.87
CA ASP A 133 12.22 1.75 -8.79
C ASP A 133 10.85 2.37 -8.67
N LEU A 134 10.35 2.47 -7.43
CA LEU A 134 9.10 3.16 -7.11
C LEU A 134 9.36 4.25 -6.08
N ILE A 135 8.74 5.41 -6.27
CA ILE A 135 8.66 6.45 -5.25
C ILE A 135 7.20 6.64 -4.87
N LEU A 136 6.90 6.29 -3.62
CA LEU A 136 5.55 6.21 -3.08
C LEU A 136 5.30 7.33 -2.07
N GLU A 137 4.07 7.85 -2.02
CA GLU A 137 3.55 8.71 -0.96
C GLU A 137 2.46 7.97 -0.21
N SER A 138 2.50 8.04 1.13
CA SER A 138 1.47 7.46 2.00
C SER A 138 0.92 8.54 2.93
N ARG A 139 -0.40 8.61 3.07
CA ARG A 139 -1.14 9.47 4.00
C ARG A 139 -1.94 8.67 5.03
N HIS A 140 -2.17 7.38 4.76
CA HIS A 140 -2.72 6.40 5.68
C HIS A 140 -1.65 5.36 5.97
N TYR A 141 -1.09 5.41 7.16
CA TYR A 141 -0.04 4.50 7.59
C TYR A 141 0.00 4.40 9.12
N SER A 142 0.52 3.31 9.61
CA SER A 142 0.84 3.14 11.02
C SER A 142 2.01 2.17 11.15
N THR A 143 2.82 2.36 12.20
CA THR A 143 3.96 1.49 12.48
C THR A 143 4.21 1.37 13.97
N HIS A 144 4.61 0.19 14.43
CA HIS A 144 5.21 -0.01 15.74
C HIS A 144 6.71 0.20 15.63
N ALA A 145 7.28 0.95 16.58
CA ALA A 145 8.72 1.14 16.64
C ALA A 145 9.43 -0.18 16.98
N GLY A 146 10.58 -0.40 16.37
CA GLY A 146 11.41 -1.58 16.61
C GLY A 146 11.84 -2.28 15.33
N SER A 147 12.60 -3.35 15.50
CA SER A 147 13.03 -4.22 14.41
C SER A 147 12.13 -5.45 14.28
N PHE A 148 12.10 -6.01 13.10
CA PHE A 148 11.50 -7.31 12.80
C PHE A 148 12.45 -8.11 11.92
N ASP A 149 12.51 -9.41 12.17
CA ASP A 149 13.31 -10.35 11.40
C ASP A 149 12.44 -11.53 10.97
N ASN A 150 12.55 -11.91 9.69
CA ASN A 150 11.74 -13.00 9.11
C ASN A 150 10.22 -12.81 9.28
N GLY A 151 9.77 -11.55 9.28
CA GLY A 151 8.36 -11.22 9.21
C GLY A 151 7.81 -11.43 7.80
N TYR A 152 6.54 -11.12 7.62
CA TYR A 152 5.88 -11.25 6.32
C TYR A 152 5.42 -9.88 5.84
N LEU A 153 5.84 -9.52 4.62
CA LEU A 153 5.34 -8.39 3.87
C LEU A 153 4.32 -8.89 2.84
N ARG A 154 3.11 -8.35 2.87
CA ARG A 154 2.14 -8.52 1.79
C ARG A 154 1.85 -7.16 1.19
N VAL A 155 1.88 -7.08 -0.13
CA VAL A 155 1.42 -5.91 -0.87
C VAL A 155 0.28 -6.32 -1.79
N ALA A 156 -0.83 -5.61 -1.70
CA ALA A 156 -1.95 -5.71 -2.61
C ALA A 156 -1.97 -4.47 -3.50
N THR A 157 -1.71 -4.66 -4.78
CA THR A 157 -1.73 -3.60 -5.80
C THR A 157 -3.09 -3.56 -6.48
N TRP A 158 -3.68 -2.39 -6.53
CA TRP A 158 -4.97 -2.12 -7.16
C TRP A 158 -4.85 -0.98 -8.16
N LYS A 159 -5.60 -1.08 -9.24
CA LYS A 159 -5.69 -0.02 -10.24
C LYS A 159 -7.10 0.53 -10.28
N ALA A 160 -7.25 1.84 -10.11
CA ALA A 160 -8.53 2.52 -10.28
C ALA A 160 -8.89 2.59 -11.77
N LYS A 161 -10.18 2.45 -12.08
CA LYS A 161 -10.69 2.79 -13.41
C LYS A 161 -10.51 4.30 -13.68
N PRO A 162 -10.40 4.71 -14.93
CA PRO A 162 -10.34 6.13 -15.28
C PRO A 162 -11.49 6.93 -14.64
N GLY A 163 -11.13 7.96 -13.85
CA GLY A 163 -12.08 8.80 -13.13
C GLY A 163 -12.58 8.26 -11.78
N GLU A 164 -12.29 7.02 -11.41
CA GLU A 164 -12.80 6.36 -10.20
C GLU A 164 -11.82 6.39 -9.02
N GLY A 165 -10.69 7.10 -9.13
CA GLY A 165 -9.67 7.16 -8.08
C GLY A 165 -10.22 7.61 -6.72
N GLN A 166 -11.07 8.64 -6.70
CA GLN A 166 -11.70 9.13 -5.46
C GLN A 166 -12.71 8.12 -4.87
N ALA A 167 -13.45 7.39 -5.73
CA ALA A 167 -14.37 6.37 -5.26
C ALA A 167 -13.61 5.19 -4.63
N MET A 168 -12.52 4.75 -5.25
CA MET A 168 -11.64 3.73 -4.69
C MET A 168 -11.05 4.17 -3.34
N GLU A 169 -10.52 5.40 -3.27
CA GLU A 169 -9.96 5.96 -2.04
C GLU A 169 -10.99 6.00 -0.91
N LYS A 170 -12.21 6.45 -1.20
CA LYS A 170 -13.29 6.45 -0.22
C LYS A 170 -13.59 5.07 0.35
N VAL A 171 -13.56 4.03 -0.48
CA VAL A 171 -13.75 2.65 -0.01
C VAL A 171 -12.58 2.19 0.85
N ILE A 172 -11.34 2.47 0.43
CA ILE A 172 -10.13 2.14 1.22
C ILE A 172 -10.22 2.81 2.60
N ASN A 173 -10.50 4.11 2.64
CA ASN A 173 -10.56 4.88 3.89
C ASN A 173 -11.73 4.46 4.79
N SER A 174 -12.86 4.05 4.20
CA SER A 174 -14.05 3.67 4.99
C SER A 174 -14.01 2.24 5.51
N TYR A 175 -13.29 1.32 4.85
CA TYR A 175 -13.37 -0.11 5.16
C TYR A 175 -12.01 -0.77 5.39
N ILE A 176 -10.98 -0.39 4.64
CA ILE A 176 -9.66 -1.02 4.75
C ILE A 176 -8.87 -0.39 5.90
N VAL A 177 -8.69 0.91 5.90
CA VAL A 177 -7.91 1.64 6.92
C VAL A 177 -8.40 1.34 8.35
N PRO A 178 -9.71 1.42 8.68
CA PRO A 178 -10.17 1.09 10.03
C PRO A 178 -9.89 -0.36 10.45
N THR A 179 -9.91 -1.30 9.48
CA THR A 179 -9.56 -2.70 9.74
C THR A 179 -8.05 -2.83 10.05
N LEU A 180 -7.21 -2.12 9.29
CA LEU A 180 -5.77 -2.11 9.52
C LEU A 180 -5.40 -1.44 10.85
N ASP A 181 -6.04 -0.32 11.19
CA ASP A 181 -5.86 0.37 12.48
C ASP A 181 -6.20 -0.54 13.67
N LYS A 182 -7.30 -1.30 13.55
CA LYS A 182 -7.65 -2.29 14.57
C LYS A 182 -6.57 -3.38 14.70
N LEU A 183 -6.09 -3.92 13.60
CA LEU A 183 -5.02 -4.94 13.59
C LEU A 183 -3.70 -4.41 14.15
N MET A 184 -3.39 -3.13 13.93
CA MET A 184 -2.26 -2.45 14.59
C MET A 184 -2.47 -2.40 16.11
N ALA A 185 -3.63 -1.93 16.56
CA ALA A 185 -3.96 -1.85 17.98
C ALA A 185 -3.93 -3.22 18.68
N ASP A 186 -4.35 -4.27 17.99
CA ASP A 186 -4.33 -5.67 18.48
C ASP A 186 -2.91 -6.30 18.39
N GLY A 187 -1.91 -5.60 17.86
CA GLY A 187 -0.53 -6.08 17.70
C GLY A 187 -0.37 -7.19 16.65
N ALA A 188 -1.34 -7.37 15.77
CA ALA A 188 -1.26 -8.34 14.67
C ALA A 188 -0.36 -7.88 13.53
N LEU A 189 -0.29 -6.56 13.29
CA LEU A 189 0.59 -5.95 12.32
C LEU A 189 1.76 -5.25 13.01
N HIS A 190 2.93 -5.25 12.38
CA HIS A 190 4.05 -4.36 12.71
C HIS A 190 3.85 -2.99 12.06
N SER A 191 3.41 -2.98 10.81
CA SER A 191 3.11 -1.74 10.09
C SER A 191 2.11 -1.98 8.97
N TYR A 192 1.50 -0.89 8.53
CA TYR A 192 0.79 -0.82 7.24
C TYR A 192 0.98 0.55 6.61
N SER A 193 0.81 0.60 5.28
CA SER A 193 0.67 1.83 4.50
C SER A 193 -0.31 1.65 3.35
N VAL A 194 -0.92 2.76 2.94
CA VAL A 194 -1.67 2.89 1.70
C VAL A 194 -0.91 3.88 0.84
N ASP A 195 -0.36 3.38 -0.24
CA ASP A 195 0.67 4.04 -1.02
C ASP A 195 0.17 4.41 -2.40
N ARG A 196 0.63 5.57 -2.89
CA ARG A 196 0.45 6.01 -4.28
C ARG A 196 1.79 6.33 -4.87
N GLU A 197 2.01 5.93 -6.09
CA GLU A 197 3.22 6.32 -6.82
C GLU A 197 3.21 7.82 -7.10
N VAL A 198 4.27 8.53 -6.69
CA VAL A 198 4.40 10.00 -6.85
C VAL A 198 5.15 10.33 -8.14
N ILE A 199 6.11 9.50 -8.50
CA ILE A 199 6.81 9.55 -9.77
C ILE A 199 6.32 8.33 -10.55
N HIS A 200 5.47 8.57 -11.52
CA HIS A 200 4.81 7.52 -12.28
C HIS A 200 5.78 6.92 -13.28
N SER A 201 6.36 5.78 -12.92
CA SER A 201 7.14 4.93 -13.82
C SER A 201 6.22 3.97 -14.59
N ASP A 202 5.00 3.77 -14.07
CA ASP A 202 3.98 2.90 -14.65
C ASP A 202 2.63 3.65 -14.75
N ASP A 203 1.52 3.08 -14.30
CA ASP A 203 0.19 3.67 -14.41
C ASP A 203 -0.11 4.58 -13.20
N PRO A 204 -0.54 5.85 -13.42
CA PRO A 204 -0.78 6.80 -12.32
C PRO A 204 -1.99 6.47 -11.44
N ASN A 205 -2.81 5.47 -11.80
CA ASN A 205 -4.00 5.09 -11.06
C ASN A 205 -3.78 3.91 -10.09
N ILE A 206 -2.51 3.56 -9.83
CA ILE A 206 -2.15 2.46 -8.93
C ILE A 206 -2.18 2.94 -7.48
N VAL A 207 -2.74 2.07 -6.62
CA VAL A 207 -2.69 2.17 -5.17
C VAL A 207 -2.23 0.84 -4.60
N ASP A 208 -1.23 0.87 -3.75
CA ASP A 208 -0.75 -0.27 -3.00
C ASP A 208 -1.25 -0.23 -1.56
N VAL A 209 -1.62 -1.39 -1.03
CA VAL A 209 -1.85 -1.60 0.40
C VAL A 209 -0.78 -2.56 0.88
N ALA A 210 0.21 -2.03 1.58
CA ALA A 210 1.31 -2.80 2.14
C ALA A 210 1.07 -3.07 3.63
N ILE A 211 1.29 -4.30 4.06
CA ILE A 211 1.27 -4.69 5.47
C ILE A 211 2.52 -5.50 5.83
N VAL A 212 3.01 -5.30 7.03
CA VAL A 212 4.08 -6.12 7.62
C VAL A 212 3.57 -6.77 8.89
N THR A 213 3.78 -8.08 9.03
CA THR A 213 3.51 -8.83 10.26
C THR A 213 4.81 -9.45 10.78
N ASN A 214 4.90 -9.62 12.11
CA ASN A 214 6.07 -10.26 12.73
C ASN A 214 5.98 -11.79 12.71
N SER A 215 4.86 -12.37 12.28
CA SER A 215 4.62 -13.82 12.35
C SER A 215 3.55 -14.29 11.36
N ALA A 216 3.51 -15.58 11.10
CA ALA A 216 2.44 -16.21 10.33
C ALA A 216 1.05 -16.03 11.00
N ASP A 217 1.00 -16.08 12.35
CA ASP A 217 -0.26 -15.83 13.09
C ASP A 217 -0.79 -14.40 12.84
N GLY A 218 0.10 -13.40 12.68
CA GLY A 218 -0.27 -12.05 12.29
C GLY A 218 -0.92 -12.03 10.90
N MET A 219 -0.41 -12.81 9.97
CA MET A 219 -0.99 -12.94 8.62
C MET A 219 -2.36 -13.62 8.67
N ASP A 220 -2.52 -14.69 9.45
CA ASP A 220 -3.82 -15.36 9.64
C ASP A 220 -4.86 -14.41 10.24
N LYS A 221 -4.47 -13.61 11.25
CA LYS A 221 -5.33 -12.59 11.84
C LYS A 221 -5.72 -11.52 10.82
N PHE A 222 -4.79 -11.07 9.99
CA PHE A 222 -5.06 -10.14 8.91
C PHE A 222 -6.07 -10.72 7.92
N MET A 223 -5.87 -11.93 7.42
CA MET A 223 -6.79 -12.57 6.47
C MET A 223 -8.19 -12.73 7.06
N ALA A 224 -8.29 -13.18 8.31
CA ALA A 224 -9.57 -13.32 9.01
C ALA A 224 -10.28 -11.96 9.21
N ALA A 225 -9.53 -10.89 9.51
CA ALA A 225 -10.10 -9.56 9.70
C ALA A 225 -10.63 -8.96 8.39
N ILE A 226 -9.93 -9.13 7.27
CA ILE A 226 -10.39 -8.69 5.96
C ILE A 226 -11.66 -9.45 5.55
N GLU A 227 -11.72 -10.76 5.77
CA GLU A 227 -12.92 -11.55 5.52
C GLU A 227 -14.10 -11.08 6.38
N ALA A 228 -13.87 -10.84 7.68
CA ALA A 228 -14.89 -10.36 8.61
C ALA A 228 -15.38 -8.95 8.23
N ALA A 229 -14.47 -8.05 7.84
CA ALA A 229 -14.81 -6.70 7.36
C ALA A 229 -15.69 -6.76 6.10
N GLY A 230 -15.37 -7.65 5.16
CA GLY A 230 -16.20 -7.89 3.96
C GLY A 230 -17.61 -8.38 4.30
N LYS A 231 -17.75 -9.30 5.27
CA LYS A 231 -19.06 -9.79 5.74
C LYS A 231 -19.85 -8.71 6.46
N ALA A 232 -19.19 -7.88 7.26
CA ALA A 232 -19.82 -6.78 8.01
C ALA A 232 -20.28 -5.63 7.09
N ASN A 233 -19.63 -5.47 5.94
CA ASN A 233 -19.86 -4.38 4.99
C ASN A 233 -20.18 -4.93 3.58
N PRO A 234 -21.33 -5.57 3.38
CA PRO A 234 -21.63 -6.30 2.13
C PRO A 234 -21.71 -5.39 0.90
N LEU A 235 -21.85 -4.07 1.07
CA LEU A 235 -21.83 -3.10 -0.03
C LEU A 235 -20.40 -2.62 -0.38
N GLY A 236 -19.43 -2.78 0.52
CA GLY A 236 -18.06 -2.34 0.30
C GLY A 236 -17.37 -3.07 -0.83
N GLY A 237 -17.50 -4.40 -0.90
CA GLY A 237 -16.93 -5.21 -1.98
C GLY A 237 -17.44 -4.83 -3.37
N PRO A 238 -18.75 -4.78 -3.61
CA PRO A 238 -19.31 -4.31 -4.87
C PRO A 238 -18.90 -2.87 -5.23
N ALA A 239 -18.87 -1.94 -4.25
CA ALA A 239 -18.44 -0.56 -4.48
C ALA A 239 -16.96 -0.50 -4.89
N PHE A 240 -16.09 -1.28 -4.23
CA PHE A 240 -14.68 -1.40 -4.59
C PHE A 240 -14.52 -2.00 -5.98
N GLY A 241 -15.19 -3.11 -6.28
CA GLY A 241 -15.15 -3.75 -7.59
C GLY A 241 -15.66 -2.87 -8.73
N ALA A 242 -16.60 -1.94 -8.44
CA ALA A 242 -17.05 -0.95 -9.42
C ALA A 242 -15.96 0.08 -9.74
N ALA A 243 -15.12 0.45 -8.77
CA ALA A 243 -14.10 1.49 -8.88
C ALA A 243 -12.75 0.99 -9.45
N ILE A 244 -12.49 -0.33 -9.45
CA ILE A 244 -11.20 -0.90 -9.84
C ILE A 244 -11.24 -1.67 -11.17
N GLU A 245 -10.08 -1.78 -11.79
CA GLU A 245 -9.79 -2.73 -12.87
C GLU A 245 -9.38 -4.07 -12.26
N SER A 246 -10.33 -4.99 -12.03
CA SER A 246 -10.09 -6.25 -11.32
C SER A 246 -9.01 -7.13 -11.98
N SER A 247 -8.84 -7.05 -13.30
CA SER A 247 -7.79 -7.78 -14.04
C SER A 247 -6.37 -7.26 -13.78
N ALA A 248 -6.25 -6.04 -13.24
CA ALA A 248 -4.98 -5.41 -12.90
C ALA A 248 -4.57 -5.65 -11.44
N HIS A 249 -5.44 -6.27 -10.63
CA HIS A 249 -5.10 -6.59 -9.24
C HIS A 249 -3.97 -7.62 -9.17
N ARG A 250 -3.03 -7.34 -8.29
CA ARG A 250 -1.89 -8.23 -7.98
C ARG A 250 -1.64 -8.24 -6.49
N ASP A 251 -1.25 -9.39 -5.99
CA ASP A 251 -0.71 -9.55 -4.64
C ASP A 251 0.69 -10.14 -4.71
N PHE A 252 1.53 -9.77 -3.77
CA PHE A 252 2.69 -10.57 -3.47
C PHE A 252 2.85 -10.79 -1.96
N LEU A 253 3.50 -11.89 -1.62
CA LEU A 253 3.89 -12.25 -0.26
C LEU A 253 5.41 -12.44 -0.24
N ALA A 254 6.05 -11.81 0.72
CA ALA A 254 7.50 -11.88 0.91
C ALA A 254 7.85 -12.19 2.37
N VAL A 255 9.00 -12.80 2.58
CA VAL A 255 9.68 -12.79 3.87
C VAL A 255 10.51 -11.51 3.92
N ALA A 256 10.40 -10.77 5.00
CA ALA A 256 11.02 -9.46 5.15
C ALA A 256 11.68 -9.28 6.51
N SER A 257 12.71 -8.45 6.55
CA SER A 257 13.38 -7.98 7.76
C SER A 257 13.63 -6.48 7.66
N GLY A 258 13.58 -5.77 8.79
CA GLY A 258 13.75 -4.32 8.79
C GLY A 258 13.56 -3.70 10.15
N ALA A 259 13.42 -2.37 10.18
CA ALA A 259 13.13 -1.61 11.38
C ALA A 259 12.35 -0.32 11.08
N SER A 260 11.65 0.20 12.09
CA SER A 260 10.92 1.46 12.05
C SER A 260 10.95 2.19 13.39
N LYS A 261 10.72 3.50 13.33
CA LYS A 261 10.59 4.41 14.49
C LYS A 261 9.14 4.73 14.78
#